data_4e2b6aa83bae59e4a063b5ff30e7a4ab
#
_entry.id   4e2b6aa83bae59e4a063b5ff30e7a4ab
#
_cell.length_a   1.000
_cell.length_b   1.000
_cell.length_c   1.000
_cell.angle_alpha   90.00
_cell.angle_beta   90.00
_cell.angle_gamma   90.00
#
_symmetry.space_group_name_H-M   'P 1'
#
loop_
_entity.id
_entity.type
_entity.pdbx_description
1 polymer ?
#
loop_
_entity_poly.entity_id
_entity_poly.type
_entity_poly.pdbx_seq_one_letter_code
_entity_poly.pdbx_strand_id
1 'polypeptide(L)'
;LGDVYKRQPLTEERRRELVKQIRNEAETARISLRNARRDAVEAFKKAQKEGMPEDESKDGETQAQKLLEKFTKTLDEALQKKEKEIMTV
;
A
#
# COMPACT_ATOMS: atom_id res chain seq x y z
N LEU A 1 21.28 2.67 3.49
CA LEU A 1 20.75 1.29 3.54
C LEU A 1 21.45 0.35 2.57
N GLY A 2 21.71 0.80 1.35
CA GLY A 2 22.43 0.00 0.37
C GLY A 2 23.84 -0.37 0.81
N ASP A 3 24.54 0.54 1.50
CA ASP A 3 25.89 0.30 1.98
C ASP A 3 25.96 -0.76 3.05
N VAL A 4 24.93 -0.87 3.89
CA VAL A 4 24.86 -1.89 4.93
C VAL A 4 24.77 -3.28 4.28
N TYR A 5 23.98 -3.44 3.26
CA TYR A 5 23.84 -4.70 2.55
C TYR A 5 25.08 -5.07 1.76
N LYS A 6 25.82 -4.08 1.26
CA LYS A 6 27.07 -4.32 0.52
C LYS A 6 28.25 -4.67 1.43
N ARG A 7 28.32 -4.07 2.61
CA ARG A 7 29.45 -4.28 3.54
C ARG A 7 29.34 -5.57 4.33
N GLN A 8 28.13 -5.99 4.62
CA GLN A 8 27.89 -7.20 5.40
C GLN A 8 27.18 -8.20 4.51
N PRO A 9 27.90 -9.23 4.04
CA PRO A 9 27.22 -10.27 3.27
C PRO A 9 26.15 -10.90 4.13
N LEU A 10 24.92 -10.73 3.73
CA LEU A 10 23.79 -11.33 4.42
C LEU A 10 23.75 -12.81 4.11
N THR A 11 23.49 -13.62 5.13
CA THR A 11 23.20 -15.04 4.91
C THR A 11 21.89 -15.14 4.13
N GLU A 12 21.70 -16.23 3.43
CA GLU A 12 20.47 -16.50 2.71
C GLU A 12 19.28 -16.52 3.67
N GLU A 13 19.47 -17.08 4.85
CA GLU A 13 18.45 -17.09 5.89
C GLU A 13 18.04 -15.67 6.30
N ARG A 14 19.02 -14.79 6.52
CA ARG A 14 18.73 -13.41 6.90
C ARG A 14 18.01 -12.65 5.78
N ARG A 15 18.37 -12.91 4.54
CA ARG A 15 17.68 -12.31 3.38
C ARG A 15 16.21 -12.72 3.33
N ARG A 16 15.93 -13.98 3.58
CA ARG A 16 14.56 -14.50 3.62
C ARG A 16 13.75 -13.85 4.74
N GLU A 17 14.36 -13.68 5.90
CA GLU A 17 13.71 -12.98 7.01
C GLU A 17 13.37 -11.53 6.66
N LEU A 18 14.29 -10.81 6.03
CA LEU A 18 14.08 -9.44 5.62
C LEU A 18 12.96 -9.33 4.57
N VAL A 19 12.94 -10.22 3.60
CA VAL A 19 11.88 -10.26 2.58
C VAL A 19 10.53 -10.52 3.24
N LYS A 20 10.46 -11.47 4.16
CA LYS A 20 9.25 -11.77 4.90
C LYS A 20 8.75 -10.56 5.70
N GLN A 21 9.66 -9.87 6.36
CA GLN A 21 9.35 -8.67 7.13
C GLN A 21 8.78 -7.57 6.23
N ILE A 22 9.41 -7.34 5.08
CA ILE A 22 8.96 -6.34 4.11
C ILE A 22 7.58 -6.68 3.57
N ARG A 23 7.30 -7.95 3.27
CA ARG A 23 6.00 -8.40 2.81
C ARG A 23 4.92 -8.19 3.86
N ASN A 24 5.24 -8.46 5.13
CA ASN A 24 4.31 -8.22 6.23
C ASN A 24 3.99 -6.74 6.39
N GLU A 25 4.99 -5.89 6.30
CA GLU A 25 4.81 -4.44 6.35
C GLU A 25 3.95 -3.94 5.18
N ALA A 26 4.18 -4.47 3.98
CA ALA A 26 3.41 -4.12 2.80
C ALA A 26 1.95 -4.57 2.95
N GLU A 27 1.70 -5.74 3.51
CA GLU A 27 0.33 -6.21 3.75
C GLU A 27 -0.39 -5.32 4.76
N THR A 28 0.28 -4.90 5.82
CA THR A 28 -0.27 -3.95 6.79
C THR A 28 -0.65 -2.64 6.10
N ALA A 29 0.20 -2.15 5.21
CA ALA A 29 -0.09 -0.94 4.44
C ALA A 29 -1.30 -1.12 3.51
N ARG A 30 -1.43 -2.28 2.87
CA ARG A 30 -2.60 -2.58 2.01
C ARG A 30 -3.89 -2.58 2.82
N ILE A 31 -3.87 -3.18 3.99
CA ILE A 31 -5.03 -3.20 4.89
C ILE A 31 -5.41 -1.77 5.28
N SER A 32 -4.44 -0.93 5.60
CA SER A 32 -4.67 0.48 5.93
C SER A 32 -5.30 1.23 4.76
N LEU A 33 -4.84 0.98 3.54
CA LEU A 33 -5.41 1.60 2.33
C LEU A 33 -6.85 1.16 2.11
N ARG A 34 -7.16 -0.12 2.29
CA ARG A 34 -8.53 -0.63 2.18
C ARG A 34 -9.45 -0.02 3.22
N ASN A 35 -8.96 0.12 4.46
CA ASN A 35 -9.73 0.74 5.53
C ASN A 35 -10.00 2.22 5.23
N ALA A 36 -9.01 2.94 4.72
CA ALA A 36 -9.17 4.33 4.32
C ALA A 36 -10.22 4.47 3.21
N ARG A 37 -10.22 3.57 2.22
CA ARG A 37 -11.24 3.55 1.17
C ARG A 37 -12.63 3.32 1.73
N ARG A 38 -12.76 2.33 2.61
CA ARG A 38 -14.05 2.02 3.24
C ARG A 38 -14.57 3.23 4.01
N ASP A 39 -13.71 3.88 4.78
CA ASP A 39 -14.09 5.06 5.55
C ASP A 39 -14.52 6.21 4.65
N ALA A 40 -13.83 6.40 3.52
CA ALA A 40 -14.18 7.41 2.53
C ALA A 40 -15.56 7.12 1.92
N VAL A 41 -15.82 5.88 1.55
CA VAL A 41 -17.12 5.46 0.98
C VAL A 41 -18.24 5.71 1.99
N GLU A 42 -18.04 5.34 3.24
CA GLU A 42 -19.01 5.57 4.31
C GLU A 42 -19.26 7.07 4.53
N ALA A 43 -18.21 7.88 4.48
CA ALA A 43 -18.34 9.32 4.61
C ALA A 43 -19.16 9.93 3.48
N PHE A 44 -18.97 9.49 2.23
CA PHE A 44 -19.77 9.97 1.10
C PHE A 44 -21.23 9.51 1.20
N LYS A 45 -21.49 8.29 1.65
CA LYS A 45 -22.85 7.81 1.86
C LYS A 45 -23.57 8.63 2.93
N LYS A 46 -22.86 8.95 4.01
CA LYS A 46 -23.41 9.79 5.07
C LYS A 46 -23.70 11.20 4.56
N ALA A 47 -22.78 11.79 3.79
CA ALA A 47 -22.96 13.10 3.21
C ALA A 47 -24.16 13.13 2.27
N GLN A 48 -24.39 12.06 1.50
CA GLN A 48 -25.54 11.93 0.62
C GLN A 48 -26.85 11.97 1.41
N LYS A 49 -26.90 11.29 2.56
CA LYS A 49 -28.07 11.35 3.44
C LYS A 49 -28.31 12.76 4.00
N GLU A 50 -27.25 13.53 4.16
CA GLU A 50 -27.30 14.89 4.70
C GLU A 50 -27.56 15.95 3.61
N GLY A 51 -27.72 15.54 2.36
CA GLY A 51 -28.08 16.44 1.26
C GLY A 51 -27.10 16.53 0.11
N MET A 52 -25.99 15.81 0.14
CA MET A 52 -25.07 15.78 -1.01
C MET A 52 -25.75 15.10 -2.20
N PRO A 53 -25.66 15.68 -3.40
CA PRO A 53 -26.19 15.03 -4.61
C PRO A 53 -25.57 13.67 -4.84
N GLU A 54 -26.38 12.72 -5.28
CA GLU A 54 -25.92 11.35 -5.54
C GLU A 54 -24.77 11.28 -6.51
N ASP A 55 -24.80 12.10 -7.57
CA ASP A 55 -23.74 12.15 -8.57
C ASP A 55 -22.39 12.56 -7.97
N GLU A 56 -22.40 13.53 -7.08
CA GLU A 56 -21.18 13.98 -6.39
C GLU A 56 -20.64 12.90 -5.46
N SER A 57 -21.53 12.21 -4.75
CA SER A 57 -21.16 11.12 -3.85
C SER A 57 -20.51 9.97 -4.63
N LYS A 58 -21.11 9.57 -5.74
CA LYS A 58 -20.56 8.52 -6.60
C LYS A 58 -19.23 8.91 -7.22
N ASP A 59 -19.09 10.16 -7.64
CA ASP A 59 -17.85 10.67 -8.19
C ASP A 59 -16.73 10.62 -7.14
N GLY A 60 -17.05 11.03 -5.91
CA GLY A 60 -16.10 10.94 -4.79
C GLY A 60 -15.66 9.52 -4.51
N GLU A 61 -16.58 8.56 -4.51
CA GLU A 61 -16.28 7.14 -4.33
C GLU A 61 -15.37 6.62 -5.45
N THR A 62 -15.64 7.02 -6.70
CA THR A 62 -14.82 6.64 -7.85
C THR A 62 -13.41 7.19 -7.73
N GLN A 63 -13.26 8.45 -7.32
CA GLN A 63 -11.97 9.06 -7.12
C GLN A 63 -11.18 8.39 -5.99
N ALA A 64 -11.86 8.03 -4.90
CA ALA A 64 -11.24 7.29 -3.80
C ALA A 64 -10.72 5.94 -4.28
N GLN A 65 -11.48 5.23 -5.10
CA GLN A 65 -11.07 3.95 -5.68
C GLN A 65 -9.85 4.11 -6.58
N LYS A 66 -9.81 5.12 -7.43
CA LYS A 66 -8.67 5.40 -8.31
C LYS A 66 -7.41 5.70 -7.51
N LEU A 67 -7.53 6.47 -6.44
CA LEU A 67 -6.40 6.76 -5.55
C LEU A 67 -5.89 5.50 -4.88
N LEU A 68 -6.78 4.65 -4.40
CA LEU A 68 -6.41 3.37 -3.80
C LEU A 68 -5.63 2.51 -4.78
N GLU A 69 -6.12 2.38 -6.00
CA GLU A 69 -5.44 1.60 -7.04
C GLU A 69 -4.05 2.15 -7.35
N LYS A 70 -3.93 3.46 -7.44
CA LYS A 70 -2.66 4.14 -7.69
C LYS A 70 -1.66 3.88 -6.57
N PHE A 71 -2.08 4.04 -5.32
CA PHE A 71 -1.20 3.82 -4.17
C PHE A 71 -0.84 2.34 -4.02
N THR A 72 -1.77 1.44 -4.26
CA THR A 72 -1.51 0.00 -4.22
C THR A 72 -0.47 -0.40 -5.26
N LYS A 73 -0.59 0.12 -6.46
CA LYS A 73 0.40 -0.13 -7.52
C LYS A 73 1.77 0.39 -7.13
N THR A 74 1.85 1.61 -6.61
CA THR A 74 3.10 2.20 -6.15
C THR A 74 3.73 1.38 -5.03
N LEU A 75 2.92 0.91 -4.08
CA LEU A 75 3.37 0.06 -3.00
C LEU A 75 3.94 -1.26 -3.52
N ASP A 76 3.26 -1.91 -4.45
CA ASP A 76 3.71 -3.17 -5.03
C ASP A 76 5.02 -3.00 -5.80
N GLU A 77 5.16 -1.93 -6.56
CA GLU A 77 6.39 -1.62 -7.28
C GLU A 77 7.56 -1.38 -6.30
N ALA A 78 7.31 -0.64 -5.23
CA ALA A 78 8.32 -0.40 -4.21
C ALA A 78 8.73 -1.69 -3.50
N LEU A 79 7.76 -2.56 -3.21
CA LEU A 79 8.01 -3.85 -2.59
C LEU A 79 8.89 -4.74 -3.48
N GLN A 80 8.54 -4.86 -4.76
CA GLN A 80 9.31 -5.65 -5.70
C GLN A 80 10.74 -5.14 -5.84
N LYS A 81 10.91 -3.84 -5.90
CA LYS A 81 12.23 -3.21 -5.97
C LYS A 81 13.05 -3.54 -4.73
N LYS A 82 12.44 -3.45 -3.55
CA LYS A 82 13.10 -3.71 -2.29
C LYS A 82 13.51 -5.17 -2.15
N GLU A 83 12.63 -6.09 -2.52
CA GLU A 83 12.93 -7.52 -2.52
C GLU A 83 14.11 -7.83 -3.44
N LYS A 84 14.13 -7.24 -4.62
CA LYS A 84 15.20 -7.41 -5.59
C LYS A 84 16.53 -6.90 -5.04
N GLU A 85 16.53 -5.75 -4.40
CA GLU A 85 17.73 -5.18 -3.76
C GLU A 85 18.29 -6.11 -2.70
N ILE A 86 17.43 -6.70 -1.86
CA ILE A 86 17.85 -7.62 -0.81
C ILE A 86 18.43 -8.90 -1.39
N MET A 87 17.86 -9.42 -2.45
CA MET A 87 18.24 -10.70 -3.02
C MET A 87 19.41 -10.62 -4.02
N THR A 88 19.82 -9.43 -4.42
CA THR A 88 20.79 -9.23 -5.51
C THR A 88 22.23 -9.08 -5.02
N VAL A 89 22.52 -9.18 -3.77
CA VAL A 89 23.91 -9.00 -3.26
C VAL A 89 24.78 -10.25 -3.38
#